data_46b45771a496e700bc16c296705b5459
#
_entry.id   46b45771a496e700bc16c296705b5459
#
_cell.length_a   1.000
_cell.length_b   1.000
_cell.length_c   1.000
_cell.angle_alpha   90.00
_cell.angle_beta   90.00
_cell.angle_gamma   90.00
#
_symmetry.space_group_name_H-M   'P 1'
#
loop_
_entity.id
_entity.type
_entity.pdbx_description
1 polymer ?
#
loop_
_entity_poly.entity_id
_entity_poly.type
_entity_poly.pdbx_seq_one_letter_code
_entity_poly.pdbx_strand_id
1 'polypeptide(L)' 'MGLDEARESRRKLCEGMDALTLEEKERCLLFAEAINEIEGLTISTELEQQLEKWKNGEIAFYQVFEDALRKYGFPI' A
#
# COMPACT_ATOMS: atom_id res chain seq x y z
N MET A 1 -19.53 15.11 2.58
CA MET A 1 -18.08 14.88 2.51
C MET A 1 -17.60 15.07 1.09
N GLY A 2 -16.58 15.89 0.92
CA GLY A 2 -15.99 16.15 -0.39
C GLY A 2 -14.88 15.16 -0.72
N LEU A 3 -14.51 15.11 -2.00
CA LEU A 3 -13.39 14.33 -2.48
C LEU A 3 -12.07 14.74 -1.79
N ASP A 4 -11.94 16.03 -1.46
CA ASP A 4 -10.74 16.55 -0.80
C ASP A 4 -10.55 15.97 0.59
N GLU A 5 -11.63 15.80 1.35
CA GLU A 5 -11.56 15.17 2.68
C GLU A 5 -11.13 13.72 2.60
N ALA A 6 -11.66 12.98 1.61
CA ALA A 6 -11.28 11.60 1.40
C ALA A 6 -9.81 11.46 1.02
N ARG A 7 -9.30 12.36 0.17
CA ARG A 7 -7.90 12.37 -0.23
C ARG A 7 -6.99 12.69 0.95
N GLU A 8 -7.38 13.63 1.78
CA GLU A 8 -6.61 14.02 2.95
C GLU A 8 -6.54 12.88 3.96
N SER A 9 -7.66 12.19 4.21
CA SER A 9 -7.71 11.03 5.09
C SER A 9 -6.79 9.92 4.60
N ARG A 10 -6.81 9.64 3.29
CA ARG A 10 -5.93 8.63 2.69
C ARG A 10 -4.46 9.02 2.82
N ARG A 11 -4.15 10.29 2.62
CA ARG A 11 -2.78 10.81 2.76
C ARG A 11 -2.27 10.60 4.18
N LYS A 12 -3.08 10.92 5.18
CA LYS A 12 -2.72 10.74 6.59
C LYS A 12 -2.45 9.29 6.93
N LEU A 13 -3.30 8.38 6.43
CA LEU A 13 -3.09 6.95 6.63
C LEU A 13 -1.78 6.48 5.98
N CYS A 14 -1.49 6.96 4.78
CA CYS A 14 -0.26 6.61 4.08
C CYS A 14 0.97 7.17 4.78
N GLU A 15 0.89 8.39 5.31
CA GLU A 15 1.96 8.97 6.13
C GLU A 15 2.25 8.12 7.35
N GLY A 16 1.20 7.61 8.01
CA GLY A 16 1.35 6.69 9.12
C GLY A 16 2.08 5.42 8.73
N MET A 17 1.79 4.88 7.54
CA MET A 17 2.50 3.71 7.03
C MET A 17 3.97 4.01 6.75
N ASP A 18 4.29 5.18 6.24
CA ASP A 18 5.68 5.58 5.99
C ASP A 18 6.47 5.76 7.29
N ALA A 19 5.80 6.09 8.38
CA ALA A 19 6.43 6.27 9.68
C ALA A 19 6.78 4.95 10.38
N LEU A 20 6.32 3.82 9.86
CA LEU A 20 6.62 2.51 10.44
C LEU A 20 8.11 2.18 10.32
N THR A 21 8.62 1.41 11.28
CA THR A 21 9.99 0.90 11.20
C THR A 21 10.09 -0.17 10.11
N LEU A 22 11.30 -0.48 9.69
CA LEU A 22 11.53 -1.54 8.70
C LEU A 22 10.93 -2.87 9.16
N GLU A 23 11.11 -3.20 10.43
CA GLU A 23 10.56 -4.43 11.00
C GLU A 23 9.03 -4.46 10.93
N GLU A 24 8.39 -3.33 11.25
CA GLU A 24 6.94 -3.22 11.17
C GLU A 24 6.44 -3.33 9.73
N LYS A 25 7.16 -2.74 8.79
CA LYS A 25 6.84 -2.84 7.36
C LYS A 25 6.94 -4.28 6.88
N GLU A 26 7.98 -4.99 7.29
CA GLU A 26 8.15 -6.42 6.96
C GLU A 26 6.99 -7.25 7.49
N ARG A 27 6.55 -7.01 8.72
CA ARG A 27 5.40 -7.70 9.30
C ARG A 27 4.12 -7.44 8.51
N CYS A 28 3.90 -6.20 8.08
CA CYS A 28 2.75 -5.85 7.26
C CYS A 28 2.75 -6.61 5.94
N LEU A 29 3.91 -6.72 5.28
CA LEU A 29 4.04 -7.45 4.03
C LEU A 29 3.77 -8.94 4.22
N LEU A 30 4.32 -9.55 5.26
CA LEU A 30 4.10 -10.96 5.56
C LEU A 30 2.63 -11.24 5.87
N PHE A 31 1.98 -10.33 6.59
CA PHE A 31 0.56 -10.46 6.92
C PHE A 31 -0.29 -10.40 5.65
N ALA A 32 0.01 -9.47 4.74
CA ALA A 32 -0.70 -9.33 3.47
C ALA A 32 -0.54 -10.58 2.60
N GLU A 33 0.67 -11.12 2.52
CA GLU A 33 0.95 -12.35 1.79
C GLU A 33 0.18 -13.54 2.36
N ALA A 34 0.15 -13.66 3.67
CA ALA A 34 -0.58 -14.74 4.35
C ALA A 34 -2.09 -14.67 4.08
N ILE A 35 -2.68 -13.46 4.12
CA ILE A 35 -4.09 -13.27 3.82
C ILE A 35 -4.38 -13.67 2.37
N ASN A 36 -3.53 -13.27 1.44
CA ASN A 36 -3.71 -13.60 0.03
C ASN A 36 -3.68 -15.11 -0.22
N GLU A 37 -2.79 -15.82 0.45
CA GLU A 37 -2.74 -17.28 0.35
C GLU A 37 -4.02 -17.94 0.88
N ILE A 38 -4.52 -17.47 2.01
CA ILE A 38 -5.73 -18.01 2.63
C ILE A 38 -6.95 -17.78 1.75
N GLU A 39 -7.07 -16.58 1.17
CA GLU A 39 -8.22 -16.22 0.34
C GLU A 39 -8.08 -16.64 -1.11
N GLY A 40 -6.92 -17.18 -1.49
CA GLY A 40 -6.66 -17.54 -2.88
C GLY A 40 -6.45 -16.36 -3.80
N LEU A 41 -6.23 -15.18 -3.22
CA LEU A 41 -5.95 -13.97 -3.98
C LEU A 41 -4.46 -13.90 -4.31
N THR A 42 -4.14 -13.45 -5.52
CA THR A 42 -2.75 -13.31 -5.94
C THR A 42 -2.42 -11.82 -6.06
N ILE A 43 -1.43 -11.37 -5.31
CA ILE A 43 -0.88 -10.02 -5.50
C ILE A 43 -0.12 -10.01 -6.81
N SER A 44 -0.31 -8.97 -7.63
CA SER A 44 0.44 -8.84 -8.88
C SER A 44 1.93 -8.61 -8.57
N THR A 45 2.78 -9.07 -9.48
CA THR A 45 4.23 -8.89 -9.36
C THR A 45 4.60 -7.41 -9.25
N GLU A 46 3.91 -6.55 -9.99
CA GLU A 46 4.13 -5.11 -9.94
C GLU A 46 3.86 -4.54 -8.56
N LEU A 47 2.77 -4.96 -7.93
CA LEU A 47 2.42 -4.50 -6.60
C LEU A 47 3.44 -4.99 -5.58
N GLU A 48 3.89 -6.23 -5.68
CA GLU A 48 4.95 -6.76 -4.83
C GLU A 48 6.23 -5.95 -4.94
N GLN A 49 6.64 -5.61 -6.15
CA GLN A 49 7.83 -4.81 -6.39
C GLN A 49 7.70 -3.43 -5.77
N GLN A 50 6.53 -2.81 -5.88
CA GLN A 50 6.29 -1.51 -5.28
C GLN A 50 6.29 -1.55 -3.76
N LEU A 51 5.70 -2.58 -3.17
CA LEU A 51 5.72 -2.77 -1.73
C LEU A 51 7.15 -2.99 -1.21
N GLU A 52 7.97 -3.70 -1.96
CA GLU A 52 9.39 -3.87 -1.65
C GLU A 52 10.12 -2.52 -1.65
N LYS A 53 9.89 -1.69 -2.65
CA LYS A 53 10.48 -0.35 -2.72
C LYS A 53 10.03 0.50 -1.55
N TRP A 54 8.76 0.44 -1.19
CA TRP A 54 8.24 1.14 -0.02
C TRP A 54 8.93 0.65 1.26
N LYS A 55 9.07 -0.65 1.42
CA LYS A 55 9.72 -1.24 2.59
C LYS A 55 11.15 -0.71 2.73
N ASN A 56 11.87 -0.57 1.62
CA ASN A 56 13.25 -0.10 1.59
C ASN A 56 13.37 1.43 1.66
N GLY A 57 12.25 2.15 1.73
CA GLY A 57 12.25 3.60 1.81
C GLY A 57 12.46 4.30 0.47
N GLU A 58 12.37 3.58 -0.65
CA GLU A 58 12.58 4.15 -1.98
C GLU A 58 11.39 4.96 -2.48
N ILE A 59 10.18 4.57 -2.11
CA ILE A 59 8.96 5.28 -2.49
C ILE A 59 8.03 5.41 -1.29
N ALA A 60 7.14 6.40 -1.34
CA ALA A 60 6.12 6.60 -0.32
C ALA A 60 4.97 5.62 -0.51
N PHE A 61 4.34 5.22 0.59
CA PHE A 61 3.19 4.32 0.53
C PHE A 61 2.04 4.90 -0.28
N TYR A 62 1.87 6.21 -0.26
CA TYR A 62 0.84 6.88 -1.05
C TYR A 62 0.96 6.57 -2.54
N GLN A 63 2.18 6.50 -3.06
CA GLN A 63 2.42 6.15 -4.45
C GLN A 63 2.01 4.72 -4.76
N VAL A 64 2.33 3.78 -3.87
CA VAL A 64 1.90 2.38 -4.00
C VAL A 64 0.37 2.29 -4.04
N PHE A 65 -0.26 3.04 -3.15
CA PHE A 65 -1.72 3.06 -3.02
C PHE A 65 -2.38 3.62 -4.27
N GLU A 66 -1.89 4.75 -4.80
CA GLU A 66 -2.42 5.35 -6.02
C GLU A 66 -2.27 4.43 -7.22
N ASP A 67 -1.11 3.82 -7.38
CA ASP A 67 -0.86 2.91 -8.50
C ASP A 67 -1.78 1.68 -8.42
N ALA A 68 -2.03 1.17 -7.23
CA ALA A 68 -2.96 0.07 -7.04
C ALA A 68 -4.38 0.46 -7.42
N LEU A 69 -4.83 1.66 -7.02
CA LEU A 69 -6.14 2.16 -7.38
C LEU A 69 -6.31 2.30 -8.90
N ARG A 70 -5.30 2.85 -9.57
CA ARG A 70 -5.32 2.97 -11.03
C ARG A 70 -5.40 1.61 -11.70
N LYS A 71 -4.63 0.66 -11.20
CA LYS A 71 -4.59 -0.69 -11.78
C LYS A 71 -5.95 -1.38 -11.70
N TYR A 72 -6.67 -1.18 -10.61
CA TYR A 72 -8.00 -1.77 -10.44
C TYR A 72 -9.13 -0.89 -10.97
N GLY A 73 -8.80 0.23 -11.63
CA GLY A 73 -9.80 1.07 -12.29
C GLY A 73 -10.55 2.03 -11.38
N PHE A 74 -10.07 2.25 -10.16
CA PHE A 74 -10.72 3.20 -9.26
C PHE A 74 -10.33 4.64 -9.64
N PRO A 75 -11.28 5.60 -9.57
CA PRO A 75 -10.94 6.99 -9.80
C PRO A 75 -10.08 7.55 -8.67
N ILE A 76 -9.13 8.37 -9.04
CA ILE A 76 -8.19 8.97 -8.07
C ILE A 76 -8.46 10.45 -7.90
#